data_c559796225d5bde98ca9f256c72650b8
#
_entry.id   c559796225d5bde98ca9f256c72650b8
#
_cell.length_a   1.000
_cell.length_b   1.000
_cell.length_c   1.000
_cell.angle_alpha   90.00
_cell.angle_beta   90.00
_cell.angle_gamma   90.00
#
_symmetry.space_group_name_H-M   'P 1'
#
loop_
_entity.id
_entity.type
_entity.pdbx_description
1 polymer ?
#
loop_
_entity_poly.entity_id
_entity_poly.type
_entity_poly.pdbx_seq_one_letter_code
_entity_poly.pdbx_strand_id
1 'polypeptide(L)'
;MELRALTYLDVLQPQVAGFIQTVAQGMMPLDGQAALVVEIAPGIAVNALTDAALKRTRVVPGMQIVERAYGLLELHAFDQGEVRQASAAILERLGVAETERLAPRVLSREIITGVDAHQSAMINRMRHGQMLAAGQTLYTLEVHPAGYAAIAANEAEKRAAISVLELVTLGAVGRLWLGGDEEEIQQAAAAIDAVLAGLAGRPNGGNK
;
A
#
# COMPACT_ATOMS: atom_id res chain seq x y z
N MET A 1 -10.68 -3.30 -19.06
CA MET A 1 -10.18 -2.83 -17.77
C MET A 1 -9.03 -3.74 -17.37
N GLU A 2 -7.94 -3.21 -16.85
CA GLU A 2 -6.76 -3.98 -16.45
C GLU A 2 -6.62 -3.93 -14.92
N LEU A 3 -6.67 -5.09 -14.26
CA LEU A 3 -6.32 -5.21 -12.85
C LEU A 3 -4.79 -5.09 -12.71
N ARG A 4 -4.34 -4.04 -12.02
CA ARG A 4 -2.91 -3.75 -11.83
C ARG A 4 -2.41 -4.28 -10.49
N ALA A 5 -3.07 -3.89 -9.40
CA ALA A 5 -2.82 -4.45 -8.07
C ALA A 5 -4.13 -4.80 -7.39
N LEU A 6 -4.10 -5.80 -6.55
CA LEU A 6 -5.15 -6.13 -5.60
C LEU A 6 -4.47 -6.74 -4.39
N THR A 7 -4.63 -6.09 -3.23
CA THR A 7 -4.05 -6.56 -1.98
C THR A 7 -5.08 -6.51 -0.87
N TYR A 8 -5.06 -7.54 -0.05
CA TYR A 8 -5.88 -7.65 1.14
C TYR A 8 -5.01 -7.44 2.38
N LEU A 9 -5.36 -6.44 3.18
CA LEU A 9 -4.75 -6.17 4.47
C LEU A 9 -5.71 -6.71 5.53
N ASP A 10 -5.33 -7.79 6.21
CA ASP A 10 -6.17 -8.48 7.18
C ASP A 10 -6.45 -7.65 8.44
N VAL A 11 -5.44 -6.89 8.88
CA VAL A 11 -5.51 -5.96 10.01
C VAL A 11 -4.65 -4.74 9.68
N LEU A 12 -5.29 -3.59 9.51
CA LEU A 12 -4.59 -2.32 9.32
C LEU A 12 -3.81 -1.95 10.58
N GLN A 13 -2.53 -1.70 10.40
CA GLN A 13 -1.66 -1.22 11.45
C GLN A 13 -1.85 0.27 11.69
N PRO A 14 -1.61 0.77 12.92
CA PRO A 14 -1.93 2.15 13.30
C PRO A 14 -1.30 3.23 12.42
N GLN A 15 -0.01 3.11 12.08
CA GLN A 15 0.67 4.11 11.26
C GLN A 15 0.18 4.07 9.82
N VAL A 16 -0.03 2.85 9.26
CA VAL A 16 -0.58 2.70 7.90
C VAL A 16 -1.99 3.27 7.82
N ALA A 17 -2.85 2.98 8.79
CA ALA A 17 -4.18 3.59 8.88
C ALA A 17 -4.08 5.13 8.90
N GLY A 18 -3.19 5.69 9.73
CA GLY A 18 -2.94 7.12 9.82
C GLY A 18 -2.51 7.73 8.49
N PHE A 19 -1.64 7.07 7.71
CA PHE A 19 -1.25 7.52 6.38
C PHE A 19 -2.41 7.50 5.38
N ILE A 20 -3.19 6.42 5.35
CA ILE A 20 -4.38 6.34 4.49
C ILE A 20 -5.35 7.47 4.84
N GLN A 21 -5.55 7.78 6.12
CA GLN A 21 -6.39 8.89 6.57
C GLN A 21 -5.94 10.26 6.03
N THR A 22 -4.64 10.49 5.81
CA THR A 22 -4.13 11.76 5.27
C THR A 22 -4.53 12.01 3.82
N VAL A 23 -4.81 10.96 3.05
CA VAL A 23 -5.19 11.04 1.62
C VAL A 23 -6.61 10.57 1.36
N ALA A 24 -7.28 9.95 2.34
CA ALA A 24 -8.64 9.49 2.22
C ALA A 24 -9.60 10.68 2.02
N GLN A 25 -10.41 10.61 0.97
CA GLN A 25 -11.46 11.59 0.66
C GLN A 25 -12.86 11.10 1.08
N GLY A 26 -12.96 9.82 1.41
CA GLY A 26 -14.17 9.16 1.88
C GLY A 26 -14.19 8.97 3.40
N MET A 27 -14.61 7.79 3.83
CA MET A 27 -14.59 7.40 5.24
C MET A 27 -13.17 7.02 5.65
N MET A 28 -12.71 7.55 6.79
CA MET A 28 -11.36 7.29 7.29
C MET A 28 -11.25 5.87 7.83
N PRO A 29 -10.31 5.04 7.35
CA PRO A 29 -10.06 3.73 7.94
C PRO A 29 -9.47 3.88 9.35
N LEU A 30 -9.77 2.92 10.20
CA LEU A 30 -9.24 2.83 11.56
C LEU A 30 -8.27 1.65 11.66
N ASP A 31 -7.33 1.75 12.57
CA ASP A 31 -6.51 0.61 12.96
C ASP A 31 -7.38 -0.56 13.45
N GLY A 32 -6.93 -1.77 13.18
CA GLY A 32 -7.68 -2.99 13.49
C GLY A 32 -8.76 -3.38 12.46
N GLN A 33 -9.10 -2.51 11.52
CA GLN A 33 -9.95 -2.88 10.39
C GLN A 33 -9.19 -3.71 9.35
N ALA A 34 -9.92 -4.51 8.58
CA ALA A 34 -9.39 -5.07 7.34
C ALA A 34 -9.58 -4.08 6.20
N ALA A 35 -8.68 -4.10 5.22
CA ALA A 35 -8.79 -3.26 4.04
C ALA A 35 -8.46 -4.02 2.75
N LEU A 36 -9.02 -3.53 1.65
CA LEU A 36 -8.74 -3.96 0.29
C LEU A 36 -8.19 -2.77 -0.48
N VAL A 37 -7.03 -2.93 -1.09
CA VAL A 37 -6.44 -1.93 -1.99
C VAL A 37 -6.43 -2.47 -3.40
N VAL A 38 -7.04 -1.74 -4.33
CA VAL A 38 -7.16 -2.12 -5.75
C VAL A 38 -6.63 -1.00 -6.63
N GLU A 39 -5.70 -1.32 -7.52
CA GLU A 39 -5.23 -0.41 -8.56
C GLU A 39 -5.67 -0.92 -9.94
N ILE A 40 -6.22 -0.03 -10.77
CA ILE A 40 -6.84 -0.36 -12.05
C ILE A 40 -6.48 0.62 -13.17
N ALA A 41 -6.49 0.16 -14.43
CA ALA A 41 -6.45 0.97 -15.62
C ALA A 41 -7.61 0.63 -16.59
N PRO A 42 -8.23 1.64 -17.26
CA PRO A 42 -8.04 3.08 -17.05
C PRO A 42 -8.58 3.52 -15.67
N GLY A 43 -7.99 4.57 -15.10
CA GLY A 43 -8.29 5.01 -13.74
C GLY A 43 -9.76 5.30 -13.46
N ILE A 44 -10.48 5.86 -14.42
CA ILE A 44 -11.91 6.20 -14.25
C ILE A 44 -12.80 4.97 -13.98
N ALA A 45 -12.34 3.76 -14.32
CA ALA A 45 -13.07 2.52 -14.08
C ALA A 45 -13.23 2.21 -12.57
N VAL A 46 -12.45 2.86 -11.71
CA VAL A 46 -12.56 2.73 -10.24
C VAL A 46 -13.98 2.97 -9.76
N ASN A 47 -14.72 3.90 -10.39
CA ASN A 47 -16.12 4.18 -10.02
C ASN A 47 -17.04 2.96 -10.17
N ALA A 48 -16.86 2.19 -11.23
CA ALA A 48 -17.66 0.98 -11.48
C ALA A 48 -17.29 -0.15 -10.50
N LEU A 49 -16.05 -0.20 -10.04
CA LEU A 49 -15.61 -1.19 -9.05
C LEU A 49 -16.14 -0.85 -7.66
N THR A 50 -16.11 0.43 -7.28
CA THR A 50 -16.70 0.91 -6.03
C THR A 50 -18.18 0.58 -5.98
N ASP A 51 -18.96 0.88 -7.03
CA ASP A 51 -20.37 0.57 -7.12
C ASP A 51 -20.65 -0.94 -6.97
N ALA A 52 -19.85 -1.77 -7.64
CA ALA A 52 -19.98 -3.23 -7.57
C ALA A 52 -19.75 -3.78 -6.14
N ALA A 53 -18.77 -3.25 -5.42
CA ALA A 53 -18.48 -3.62 -4.05
C ALA A 53 -19.58 -3.17 -3.09
N LEU A 54 -19.97 -1.87 -3.14
CA LEU A 54 -20.92 -1.28 -2.22
C LEU A 54 -22.34 -1.85 -2.35
N LYS A 55 -22.72 -2.33 -3.53
CA LYS A 55 -24.02 -2.99 -3.73
C LYS A 55 -24.13 -4.39 -3.12
N ARG A 56 -23.00 -5.02 -2.78
CA ARG A 56 -22.96 -6.41 -2.32
C ARG A 56 -22.44 -6.58 -0.90
N THR A 57 -21.84 -5.53 -0.33
CA THR A 57 -21.16 -5.61 0.95
C THR A 57 -21.40 -4.36 1.79
N ARG A 58 -21.00 -4.42 3.06
CA ARG A 58 -21.04 -3.28 4.00
C ARG A 58 -19.68 -2.61 4.19
N VAL A 59 -18.74 -2.81 3.29
CA VAL A 59 -17.49 -2.07 3.30
C VAL A 59 -17.72 -0.59 3.07
N VAL A 60 -16.83 0.24 3.55
CA VAL A 60 -16.87 1.68 3.31
C VAL A 60 -15.62 2.12 2.52
N PRO A 61 -15.75 3.06 1.56
CA PRO A 61 -14.64 3.53 0.77
C PRO A 61 -13.90 4.65 1.51
N GLY A 62 -12.59 4.49 1.71
CA GLY A 62 -11.70 5.55 2.19
C GLY A 62 -11.07 6.31 1.03
N MET A 63 -10.58 5.62 0.00
CA MET A 63 -10.00 6.24 -1.18
C MET A 63 -10.67 5.77 -2.46
N GLN A 64 -11.03 6.70 -3.32
CA GLN A 64 -11.45 6.48 -4.69
C GLN A 64 -10.79 7.56 -5.56
N ILE A 65 -9.55 7.35 -5.93
CA ILE A 65 -8.69 8.36 -6.53
C ILE A 65 -8.36 7.98 -7.98
N VAL A 66 -8.43 8.94 -8.89
CA VAL A 66 -7.92 8.81 -10.25
C VAL A 66 -6.67 9.68 -10.37
N GLU A 67 -5.53 9.06 -10.53
CA GLU A 67 -4.24 9.71 -10.73
C GLU A 67 -3.73 9.43 -12.13
N ARG A 68 -3.90 10.39 -13.03
CA ARG A 68 -3.56 10.29 -14.45
C ARG A 68 -4.18 9.06 -15.13
N ALA A 69 -3.39 8.00 -15.34
CA ALA A 69 -3.82 6.79 -16.04
C ALA A 69 -4.46 5.75 -15.13
N TYR A 70 -4.22 5.81 -13.83
CA TYR A 70 -4.57 4.76 -12.89
C TYR A 70 -5.62 5.22 -11.88
N GLY A 71 -6.44 4.27 -11.44
CA GLY A 71 -7.38 4.45 -10.33
C GLY A 71 -6.95 3.64 -9.14
N LEU A 72 -7.02 4.22 -7.97
CA LEU A 72 -6.82 3.55 -6.69
C LEU A 72 -8.12 3.56 -5.90
N LEU A 73 -8.52 2.38 -5.44
CA LEU A 73 -9.64 2.16 -4.53
C LEU A 73 -9.11 1.55 -3.25
N GLU A 74 -9.48 2.13 -2.11
CA GLU A 74 -9.35 1.50 -0.81
C GLU A 74 -10.73 1.35 -0.19
N LEU A 75 -11.03 0.13 0.27
CA LEU A 75 -12.26 -0.24 0.97
C LEU A 75 -11.90 -0.91 2.29
N HIS A 76 -12.62 -0.61 3.35
CA HIS A 76 -12.35 -1.19 4.67
C HIS A 76 -13.62 -1.56 5.43
N ALA A 77 -13.47 -2.46 6.41
CA ALA A 77 -14.50 -2.85 7.39
C ALA A 77 -13.83 -3.56 8.59
N PHE A 78 -14.51 -3.61 9.72
CA PHE A 78 -14.08 -4.47 10.83
C PHE A 78 -14.29 -5.96 10.52
N ASP A 79 -15.28 -6.28 9.72
CA ASP A 79 -15.54 -7.65 9.28
C ASP A 79 -14.67 -7.98 8.06
N GLN A 80 -13.68 -8.85 8.25
CA GLN A 80 -12.82 -9.35 7.17
C GLN A 80 -13.59 -10.06 6.06
N GLY A 81 -14.72 -10.71 6.40
CA GLY A 81 -15.59 -11.40 5.44
C GLY A 81 -16.21 -10.41 4.45
N GLU A 82 -16.64 -9.25 4.91
CA GLU A 82 -17.17 -8.18 4.04
C GLU A 82 -16.10 -7.68 3.06
N VAL A 83 -14.86 -7.50 3.52
CA VAL A 83 -13.75 -7.06 2.66
C VAL A 83 -13.38 -8.11 1.62
N ARG A 84 -13.38 -9.41 1.99
CA ARG A 84 -13.16 -10.51 1.04
C ARG A 84 -14.28 -10.61 0.02
N GLN A 85 -15.53 -10.41 0.44
CA GLN A 85 -16.66 -10.41 -0.46
C GLN A 85 -16.64 -9.21 -1.42
N ALA A 86 -16.18 -8.04 -0.96
CA ALA A 86 -15.95 -6.87 -1.81
C ALA A 86 -14.91 -7.16 -2.90
N SER A 87 -13.81 -7.82 -2.54
CA SER A 87 -12.81 -8.30 -3.50
C SER A 87 -13.43 -9.22 -4.55
N ALA A 88 -14.23 -10.21 -4.12
CA ALA A 88 -14.90 -11.13 -5.05
C ALA A 88 -15.86 -10.41 -5.99
N ALA A 89 -16.62 -9.42 -5.49
CA ALA A 89 -17.54 -8.62 -6.32
C ALA A 89 -16.80 -7.78 -7.37
N ILE A 90 -15.63 -7.23 -7.01
CA ILE A 90 -14.75 -6.48 -7.91
C ILE A 90 -14.19 -7.39 -9.00
N LEU A 91 -13.65 -8.55 -8.62
CA LEU A 91 -13.08 -9.52 -9.57
C LEU A 91 -14.15 -10.04 -10.54
N GLU A 92 -15.35 -10.35 -10.05
CA GLU A 92 -16.49 -10.72 -10.90
C GLU A 92 -16.88 -9.60 -11.87
N ARG A 93 -16.89 -8.33 -11.40
CA ARG A 93 -17.19 -7.17 -12.25
C ARG A 93 -16.14 -6.98 -13.35
N LEU A 94 -14.89 -7.31 -13.07
CA LEU A 94 -13.79 -7.28 -14.03
C LEU A 94 -13.79 -8.48 -14.96
N GLY A 95 -14.36 -9.61 -14.56
CA GLY A 95 -14.31 -10.88 -15.28
C GLY A 95 -12.92 -11.53 -15.24
N VAL A 96 -12.15 -11.33 -14.17
CA VAL A 96 -10.78 -11.83 -14.02
C VAL A 96 -10.57 -12.56 -12.69
N ALA A 97 -9.56 -13.42 -12.63
CA ALA A 97 -9.09 -14.01 -11.39
C ALA A 97 -8.11 -13.06 -10.67
N GLU A 98 -7.94 -13.24 -9.37
CA GLU A 98 -6.99 -12.46 -8.56
C GLU A 98 -5.57 -12.54 -9.10
N THR A 99 -5.17 -13.70 -9.62
CA THR A 99 -3.84 -13.94 -10.20
C THR A 99 -3.58 -13.20 -11.51
N GLU A 100 -4.59 -12.55 -12.07
CA GLU A 100 -4.44 -11.72 -13.26
C GLU A 100 -3.98 -10.27 -12.95
N ARG A 101 -3.84 -9.91 -11.67
CA ARG A 101 -3.09 -8.71 -11.27
C ARG A 101 -1.65 -8.78 -11.77
N LEU A 102 -0.97 -7.65 -11.90
CA LEU A 102 0.47 -7.62 -12.15
C LEU A 102 1.22 -8.10 -10.91
N ALA A 103 2.23 -8.94 -11.06
CA ALA A 103 3.11 -9.29 -9.95
C ALA A 103 3.86 -8.04 -9.44
N PRO A 104 4.08 -7.91 -8.13
CA PRO A 104 4.88 -6.80 -7.60
C PRO A 104 6.30 -6.80 -8.21
N ARG A 105 6.78 -5.63 -8.57
CA ARG A 105 8.15 -5.45 -9.04
C ARG A 105 8.82 -4.36 -8.22
N VAL A 106 9.81 -4.71 -7.43
CA VAL A 106 10.67 -3.76 -6.74
C VAL A 106 11.56 -3.07 -7.77
N LEU A 107 11.50 -1.75 -7.83
CA LEU A 107 12.28 -0.91 -8.74
C LEU A 107 13.58 -0.44 -8.10
N SER A 108 13.50 -0.05 -6.83
CA SER A 108 14.63 0.39 -6.03
C SER A 108 14.39 0.05 -4.56
N ARG A 109 15.46 -0.27 -3.86
CA ARG A 109 15.43 -0.55 -2.44
C ARG A 109 16.80 -0.26 -1.83
N GLU A 110 16.84 0.55 -0.77
CA GLU A 110 18.08 0.91 -0.09
C GLU A 110 17.89 0.86 1.43
N ILE A 111 18.93 0.46 2.14
CA ILE A 111 19.07 0.57 3.59
C ILE A 111 20.27 1.47 3.87
N ILE A 112 20.04 2.60 4.51
CA ILE A 112 21.04 3.61 4.82
C ILE A 112 21.19 3.66 6.33
N THR A 113 22.29 3.12 6.86
CA THR A 113 22.58 3.09 8.29
C THR A 113 23.25 4.37 8.76
N GLY A 114 22.99 4.77 10.01
CA GLY A 114 23.64 5.92 10.61
C GLY A 114 23.36 7.24 9.88
N VAL A 115 22.11 7.50 9.54
CA VAL A 115 21.72 8.69 8.77
C VAL A 115 22.25 9.98 9.40
N ASP A 116 22.95 10.80 8.58
CA ASP A 116 23.50 12.09 9.00
C ASP A 116 22.42 13.06 9.46
N ALA A 117 22.78 13.95 10.40
CA ALA A 117 21.86 14.91 10.99
C ALA A 117 21.24 15.88 9.96
N HIS A 118 22.00 16.30 8.94
CA HIS A 118 21.46 17.17 7.88
C HIS A 118 20.48 16.42 6.98
N GLN A 119 20.80 15.16 6.62
CA GLN A 119 19.90 14.31 5.85
C GLN A 119 18.62 14.02 6.62
N SER A 120 18.72 13.67 7.90
CA SER A 120 17.57 13.50 8.80
C SER A 120 16.70 14.76 8.84
N ALA A 121 17.30 15.94 9.00
CA ALA A 121 16.57 17.19 9.00
C ALA A 121 15.85 17.48 7.66
N MET A 122 16.46 17.12 6.53
CA MET A 122 15.82 17.25 5.20
C MET A 122 14.63 16.30 5.04
N ILE A 123 14.79 15.04 5.41
CA ILE A 123 13.72 14.02 5.36
C ILE A 123 12.55 14.47 6.23
N ASN A 124 12.83 14.92 7.46
CA ASN A 124 11.81 15.35 8.39
C ASN A 124 11.01 16.60 7.94
N ARG A 125 11.54 17.40 7.02
CA ARG A 125 10.79 18.52 6.40
C ARG A 125 9.79 18.06 5.34
N MET A 126 10.07 16.96 4.66
CA MET A 126 9.26 16.47 3.53
C MET A 126 8.32 15.33 3.93
N ARG A 127 8.54 14.71 5.08
CA ARG A 127 7.74 13.57 5.55
C ARG A 127 6.30 13.97 5.87
N HIS A 128 5.42 12.99 5.81
CA HIS A 128 4.03 13.10 6.27
C HIS A 128 3.74 12.27 7.52
N GLY A 129 4.68 11.42 7.95
CA GLY A 129 4.55 10.53 9.10
C GLY A 129 5.48 10.86 10.26
N GLN A 130 6.04 9.83 10.86
CA GLN A 130 6.94 9.90 12.01
C GLN A 130 8.28 10.59 11.67
N MET A 131 9.07 10.91 12.70
CA MET A 131 10.39 11.51 12.54
C MET A 131 11.49 10.44 12.44
N LEU A 132 12.48 10.71 11.60
CA LEU A 132 13.75 9.99 11.58
C LEU A 132 14.75 10.76 12.45
N ALA A 133 15.34 10.12 13.48
CA ALA A 133 16.41 10.72 14.24
C ALA A 133 17.75 10.55 13.54
N ALA A 134 18.68 11.50 13.76
CA ALA A 134 20.06 11.34 13.32
C ALA A 134 20.69 10.09 13.96
N GLY A 135 21.44 9.33 13.18
CA GLY A 135 22.07 8.08 13.61
C GLY A 135 21.16 6.84 13.45
N GLN A 136 19.86 7.00 13.23
CA GLN A 136 18.97 5.89 12.89
C GLN A 136 19.23 5.36 11.47
N THR A 137 18.57 4.26 11.15
CA THR A 137 18.59 3.63 9.83
C THR A 137 17.36 4.03 9.05
N LEU A 138 17.56 4.39 7.79
CA LEU A 138 16.51 4.69 6.81
C LEU A 138 16.38 3.51 5.84
N TYR A 139 15.16 3.04 5.62
CA TYR A 139 14.80 2.14 4.53
C TYR A 139 13.98 2.90 3.50
N THR A 140 14.29 2.72 2.23
CA THR A 140 13.51 3.25 1.11
C THR A 140 13.14 2.14 0.14
N LEU A 141 11.92 2.20 -0.39
CA LEU A 141 11.39 1.26 -1.39
C LEU A 141 10.63 2.01 -2.47
N GLU A 142 10.87 1.63 -3.72
CA GLU A 142 9.97 1.91 -4.84
C GLU A 142 9.45 0.59 -5.43
N VAL A 143 8.13 0.49 -5.57
CA VAL A 143 7.44 -0.71 -6.06
C VAL A 143 6.41 -0.37 -7.12
N HIS A 144 6.28 -1.22 -8.14
CA HIS A 144 5.29 -1.12 -9.21
C HIS A 144 4.44 -2.39 -9.26
N PRO A 145 3.11 -2.31 -9.39
CA PRO A 145 2.24 -1.12 -9.27
C PRO A 145 2.28 -0.43 -7.90
N ALA A 146 1.83 0.82 -7.86
CA ALA A 146 1.93 1.68 -6.67
C ALA A 146 1.15 1.15 -5.46
N GLY A 147 0.00 0.53 -5.69
CA GLY A 147 -0.88 -0.01 -4.64
C GLY A 147 -0.19 -1.05 -3.74
N TYR A 148 0.88 -1.69 -4.19
CA TYR A 148 1.62 -2.66 -3.38
C TYR A 148 2.41 -2.04 -2.21
N ALA A 149 2.65 -0.73 -2.25
CA ALA A 149 3.28 -0.06 -1.11
C ALA A 149 2.44 -0.14 0.17
N ALA A 150 1.11 -0.23 0.06
CA ALA A 150 0.22 -0.36 1.22
C ALA A 150 0.46 -1.65 2.00
N ILE A 151 0.49 -2.81 1.30
CA ILE A 151 0.74 -4.08 1.97
C ILE A 151 2.18 -4.19 2.46
N ALA A 152 3.15 -3.64 1.73
CA ALA A 152 4.54 -3.59 2.17
C ALA A 152 4.68 -2.83 3.50
N ALA A 153 4.06 -1.66 3.63
CA ALA A 153 4.06 -0.87 4.85
C ALA A 153 3.37 -1.61 6.01
N ASN A 154 2.22 -2.22 5.74
CA ASN A 154 1.43 -2.92 6.75
C ASN A 154 2.16 -4.12 7.34
N GLU A 155 2.78 -4.93 6.49
CA GLU A 155 3.54 -6.10 6.95
C GLU A 155 4.85 -5.71 7.64
N ALA A 156 5.48 -4.60 7.23
CA ALA A 156 6.63 -4.04 7.94
C ALA A 156 6.27 -3.62 9.37
N GLU A 157 5.18 -2.86 9.54
CA GLU A 157 4.73 -2.39 10.84
C GLU A 157 4.25 -3.52 11.76
N LYS A 158 3.64 -4.58 11.20
CA LYS A 158 3.31 -5.79 11.96
C LYS A 158 4.54 -6.50 12.51
N ARG A 159 5.64 -6.47 11.77
CA ARG A 159 6.81 -7.31 12.07
C ARG A 159 7.81 -6.64 12.98
N ALA A 160 7.94 -5.30 12.93
CA ALA A 160 9.05 -4.58 13.54
C ALA A 160 8.59 -3.24 14.15
N ALA A 161 9.28 -2.79 15.18
CA ALA A 161 9.05 -1.49 15.81
C ALA A 161 9.71 -0.37 14.98
N ILE A 162 9.08 -0.03 13.85
CA ILE A 162 9.57 0.98 12.91
C ILE A 162 8.69 2.23 12.91
N SER A 163 9.22 3.30 12.37
CA SER A 163 8.48 4.53 12.06
C SER A 163 8.19 4.60 10.57
N VAL A 164 6.94 4.74 10.18
CA VAL A 164 6.56 5.03 8.79
C VAL A 164 6.74 6.52 8.56
N LEU A 165 7.67 6.90 7.67
CA LEU A 165 8.02 8.29 7.38
C LEU A 165 7.24 8.80 6.17
N GLU A 166 7.06 7.95 5.16
CA GLU A 166 6.35 8.26 3.91
C GLU A 166 5.70 7.00 3.36
N LEU A 167 4.46 7.13 2.89
CA LEU A 167 3.74 6.08 2.19
C LEU A 167 2.95 6.67 1.03
N VAL A 168 3.32 6.31 -0.19
CA VAL A 168 2.61 6.69 -1.43
C VAL A 168 2.13 5.43 -2.12
N THR A 169 0.82 5.29 -2.26
CA THR A 169 0.16 4.09 -2.83
C THR A 169 -0.48 4.34 -4.19
N LEU A 170 -0.24 5.51 -4.78
CA LEU A 170 -0.86 5.94 -6.04
C LEU A 170 0.17 6.56 -6.99
N GLY A 171 -0.18 6.64 -8.27
CA GLY A 171 0.70 7.17 -9.30
C GLY A 171 1.49 6.09 -10.06
N ALA A 172 2.61 6.47 -10.66
CA ALA A 172 3.42 5.58 -11.49
C ALA A 172 4.10 4.48 -10.69
N VAL A 173 4.57 4.81 -9.46
CA VAL A 173 5.25 3.91 -8.53
C VAL A 173 4.82 4.18 -7.11
N GLY A 174 4.72 3.12 -6.31
CA GLY A 174 4.53 3.22 -4.87
C GLY A 174 5.86 3.49 -4.18
N ARG A 175 5.83 4.28 -3.11
CA ARG A 175 7.01 4.60 -2.29
C ARG A 175 6.73 4.34 -0.83
N LEU A 176 7.74 3.81 -0.16
CA LEU A 176 7.71 3.58 1.29
C LEU A 176 9.05 3.97 1.88
N TRP A 177 9.03 4.83 2.89
CA TRP A 177 10.19 5.16 3.69
C TRP A 177 9.92 4.77 5.14
N LEU A 178 10.86 4.02 5.73
CA LEU A 178 10.81 3.59 7.12
C LEU A 178 12.05 4.09 7.86
N GLY A 179 11.87 4.40 9.14
CA GLY A 179 12.95 4.78 10.04
C GLY A 179 12.93 3.93 11.30
N GLY A 180 14.11 3.68 11.88
CA GLY A 180 14.22 2.90 13.10
C GLY A 180 15.65 2.45 13.39
N ASP A 181 15.77 1.56 14.37
CA ASP A 181 17.03 0.89 14.66
C ASP A 181 17.36 -0.11 13.54
N GLU A 182 18.65 -0.38 13.32
CA GLU A 182 19.09 -1.20 12.20
C GLU A 182 18.47 -2.61 12.21
N GLU A 183 18.41 -3.25 13.38
CA GLU A 183 17.82 -4.58 13.53
C GLU A 183 16.33 -4.59 13.17
N GLU A 184 15.57 -3.60 13.63
CA GLU A 184 14.13 -3.46 13.31
C GLU A 184 13.92 -3.20 11.81
N ILE A 185 14.75 -2.38 11.20
CA ILE A 185 14.70 -2.12 9.75
C ILE A 185 15.01 -3.39 8.95
N GLN A 186 15.98 -4.22 9.36
CA GLN A 186 16.28 -5.49 8.71
C GLN A 186 15.09 -6.47 8.80
N GLN A 187 14.43 -6.53 9.96
CA GLN A 187 13.23 -7.37 10.13
C GLN A 187 12.06 -6.87 9.26
N ALA A 188 11.85 -5.56 9.21
CA ALA A 188 10.83 -4.94 8.35
C ALA A 188 11.11 -5.22 6.86
N ALA A 189 12.36 -5.05 6.42
CA ALA A 189 12.78 -5.31 5.04
C ALA A 189 12.53 -6.77 4.65
N ALA A 190 12.87 -7.72 5.52
CA ALA A 190 12.61 -9.15 5.29
C ALA A 190 11.10 -9.45 5.18
N ALA A 191 10.26 -8.82 6.00
CA ALA A 191 8.80 -8.97 5.92
C ALA A 191 8.23 -8.41 4.61
N ILE A 192 8.74 -7.25 4.17
CA ILE A 192 8.37 -6.65 2.87
C ILE A 192 8.73 -7.59 1.72
N ASP A 193 9.96 -8.12 1.71
CA ASP A 193 10.42 -9.04 0.68
C ASP A 193 9.55 -10.30 0.64
N ALA A 194 9.24 -10.88 1.80
CA ALA A 194 8.42 -12.08 1.90
C ALA A 194 7.01 -11.85 1.38
N VAL A 195 6.36 -10.75 1.76
CA VAL A 195 4.99 -10.48 1.31
C VAL A 195 4.93 -10.18 -0.17
N LEU A 196 5.83 -9.37 -0.70
CA LEU A 196 5.86 -9.05 -2.13
C LEU A 196 6.16 -10.28 -2.99
N ALA A 197 7.11 -11.12 -2.58
CA ALA A 197 7.42 -12.38 -3.27
C ALA A 197 6.25 -13.39 -3.24
N GLY A 198 5.41 -13.36 -2.21
CA GLY A 198 4.25 -14.22 -2.06
C GLY A 198 3.05 -13.84 -2.93
N LEU A 199 3.04 -12.65 -3.53
CA LEU A 199 1.92 -12.16 -4.34
C LEU A 199 2.04 -12.63 -5.78
N ALA A 200 1.32 -13.72 -6.12
CA ALA A 200 1.22 -14.20 -7.50
C ALA A 200 0.51 -13.18 -8.41
N GLY A 201 0.98 -13.10 -9.65
CA GLY A 201 0.40 -12.22 -10.65
C GLY A 201 1.00 -12.46 -12.05
N ARG A 202 0.46 -11.77 -13.06
CA ARG A 202 1.02 -11.76 -14.41
C ARG A 202 2.43 -11.13 -14.40
N PRO A 203 3.30 -11.51 -15.34
CA PRO A 203 4.61 -10.88 -15.47
C PRO A 203 4.49 -9.36 -15.56
N ASN A 204 5.21 -8.66 -14.70
CA ASN A 204 5.28 -7.20 -14.67
C ASN A 204 6.56 -6.74 -15.37
N GLY A 205 6.62 -6.96 -16.69
CA GLY A 205 7.73 -6.49 -17.54
C GLY A 205 7.68 -4.97 -17.64
N GLY A 206 8.67 -4.29 -17.07
CA GLY A 206 8.87 -2.87 -17.37
C GLY A 206 9.05 -2.70 -18.88
N ASN A 207 8.46 -1.66 -19.43
CA ASN A 207 8.89 -1.17 -20.73
C ASN A 207 10.42 -0.98 -20.66
N LYS A 208 11.13 -1.68 -21.55
CA LYS A 208 12.54 -1.43 -21.80
C LYS A 208 12.72 -0.04 -22.35
#